data_ba866cc06c649abf2931bb05fa1f724b
#
_entry.id   ba866cc06c649abf2931bb05fa1f724b
#
_cell.length_a   1.000
_cell.length_b   1.000
_cell.length_c   1.000
_cell.angle_alpha   90.00
_cell.angle_beta   90.00
_cell.angle_gamma   90.00
#
_symmetry.space_group_name_H-M   'P 1'
#
loop_
_entity.id
_entity.type
_entity.pdbx_description
1 polymer ?
#
loop_
_entity_poly.entity_id
_entity_poly.type
_entity_poly.pdbx_seq_one_letter_code
_entity_poly.pdbx_strand_id
1 'polypeptide(L)'
;SACLVGSEMCIRDSHVTDVEETNDISEDEEKAIQSILKEKLKEAFDEGIVKNNVLYREIRSFKSVRKLVDSMADYVNISDDNRQELLEMLDVRSRAMRLIQIMEEVLGIGKIKKEIMEKVNQETAENQRKYVLREQMSVIRKELGDDGVDANVREFQKRLDEAGCSQEVYDKIEKEINYYKGIPQNAVESSVSANYIDVMLSYPWNVSTEDNNDLQSAIDILDKDHYGLEEVKERIIDYIAVHILSNKGNLPIICLVGPPGTGKTSIARSIARATSRKYVRLSLGGVHDEAEIRGHRKTYVGAMPGKIVQSMIKAKTNNPLMLLDEIDKVSSDYKGDVSSALLEVLDGEQNKEFNDHYFGVPVDLSNVLFIATANDLSGIPGPLLDRMEVINISGYTENEKYHIAKLYLVEKTREKNGLTKSQFKIDAGAIREIISHYTREAGVRSLER
;
A
#
# COMPACT_ATOMS: atom_id res chain seq x y z
N SER A 1 56.75 -3.07 -35.98
CA SER A 1 58.01 -2.33 -36.31
C SER A 1 57.86 -0.81 -36.24
N ALA A 2 56.68 -0.27 -36.10
CA ALA A 2 56.44 1.18 -35.95
C ALA A 2 56.66 1.71 -34.52
N CYS A 3 56.63 0.89 -33.49
CA CYS A 3 56.89 1.28 -32.10
C CYS A 3 58.36 1.33 -31.72
N LEU A 4 59.26 0.89 -32.58
CA LEU A 4 60.71 0.83 -32.31
C LEU A 4 61.47 2.08 -32.80
N VAL A 5 60.81 3.04 -33.44
CA VAL A 5 61.47 4.22 -34.04
C VAL A 5 61.52 5.41 -33.08
N GLY A 6 60.93 5.31 -31.87
CA GLY A 6 60.80 6.44 -30.96
C GLY A 6 61.66 6.47 -29.69
N SER A 7 62.39 5.42 -29.37
CA SER A 7 63.28 5.44 -28.20
C SER A 7 64.55 4.62 -28.45
N GLU A 8 65.61 5.32 -28.75
CA GLU A 8 66.98 4.74 -28.89
C GLU A 8 67.46 3.99 -27.64
N MET A 9 66.71 3.95 -26.55
CA MET A 9 67.10 3.30 -25.30
C MET A 9 66.60 1.86 -25.15
N CYS A 10 65.55 1.45 -25.86
CA CYS A 10 64.99 0.07 -25.68
C CYS A 10 65.67 -1.01 -26.54
N ILE A 11 66.50 -0.66 -27.49
CA ILE A 11 67.12 -1.63 -28.44
C ILE A 11 68.53 -2.09 -28.03
N ARG A 12 69.17 -1.42 -27.06
CA ARG A 12 70.58 -1.70 -26.71
C ARG A 12 70.81 -2.82 -25.70
N ASP A 13 69.78 -3.29 -25.00
CA ASP A 13 69.91 -4.26 -23.92
C ASP A 13 69.16 -5.59 -24.14
N SER A 14 68.60 -5.83 -25.32
CA SER A 14 67.90 -7.08 -25.61
C SER A 14 68.83 -8.08 -26.26
N HIS A 15 69.08 -9.20 -25.60
CA HIS A 15 69.70 -10.37 -26.22
C HIS A 15 68.60 -11.17 -26.92
N VAL A 16 68.70 -11.30 -28.25
CA VAL A 16 67.83 -12.15 -29.07
C VAL A 16 68.49 -13.45 -29.30
N THR A 17 67.85 -14.54 -28.89
CA THR A 17 68.26 -15.89 -29.18
C THR A 17 67.25 -16.52 -30.14
N ASP A 18 67.69 -17.08 -31.22
CA ASP A 18 66.83 -17.87 -32.12
C ASP A 18 66.30 -19.10 -31.38
N VAL A 19 65.03 -19.31 -31.38
CA VAL A 19 64.34 -20.45 -30.79
C VAL A 19 63.77 -21.29 -31.93
N GLU A 20 64.19 -22.55 -32.00
CA GLU A 20 63.67 -23.50 -33.01
C GLU A 20 62.27 -23.98 -32.58
N GLU A 21 61.29 -23.84 -33.46
CA GLU A 21 59.95 -24.41 -33.26
C GLU A 21 59.97 -25.90 -33.55
N THR A 22 59.28 -26.67 -32.70
CA THR A 22 59.11 -28.12 -32.90
C THR A 22 57.82 -28.34 -33.74
N ASN A 23 57.96 -29.14 -34.80
CA ASN A 23 56.86 -29.53 -35.67
C ASN A 23 56.82 -31.06 -35.81
N ASP A 24 56.33 -31.71 -34.76
CA ASP A 24 56.26 -33.17 -34.67
C ASP A 24 54.86 -33.68 -34.97
N ILE A 25 54.27 -33.19 -36.10
CA ILE A 25 52.94 -33.55 -36.54
C ILE A 25 52.98 -34.51 -37.70
N SER A 26 52.26 -35.63 -37.61
CA SER A 26 52.13 -36.59 -38.73
C SER A 26 51.23 -35.96 -39.86
N GLU A 27 51.46 -36.37 -41.12
CA GLU A 27 50.74 -35.82 -42.27
C GLU A 27 49.18 -35.94 -42.13
N ASP A 28 48.72 -37.03 -41.52
CA ASP A 28 47.27 -37.23 -41.33
C ASP A 28 46.70 -36.35 -40.20
N GLU A 29 47.46 -36.14 -39.13
CA GLU A 29 47.11 -35.17 -38.08
C GLU A 29 47.15 -33.72 -38.60
N GLU A 30 48.12 -33.35 -39.42
CA GLU A 30 48.19 -32.00 -40.02
C GLU A 30 46.99 -31.73 -40.89
N LYS A 31 46.49 -32.66 -41.69
CA LYS A 31 45.28 -32.54 -42.49
C LYS A 31 44.02 -32.38 -41.60
N ALA A 32 43.96 -33.17 -40.52
CA ALA A 32 42.83 -33.09 -39.57
C ALA A 32 42.75 -31.73 -38.87
N ILE A 33 43.87 -31.27 -38.29
CA ILE A 33 43.95 -29.95 -37.63
C ILE A 33 43.62 -28.81 -38.61
N GLN A 34 44.17 -28.90 -39.84
CA GLN A 34 43.89 -27.92 -40.89
C GLN A 34 42.40 -27.87 -41.24
N SER A 35 41.71 -29.01 -41.32
CA SER A 35 40.29 -29.08 -41.58
C SER A 35 39.47 -28.40 -40.48
N ILE A 36 39.78 -28.71 -39.22
CA ILE A 36 39.09 -28.13 -38.05
C ILE A 36 39.30 -26.62 -37.99
N LEU A 37 40.53 -26.13 -38.16
CA LEU A 37 40.82 -24.71 -38.16
C LEU A 37 40.09 -23.95 -39.28
N LYS A 38 40.02 -24.52 -40.48
CA LYS A 38 39.27 -23.91 -41.61
C LYS A 38 37.76 -23.91 -41.39
N GLU A 39 37.23 -24.91 -40.69
CA GLU A 39 35.83 -24.93 -40.29
C GLU A 39 35.53 -23.87 -39.24
N LYS A 40 36.35 -23.78 -38.19
CA LYS A 40 36.21 -22.71 -37.16
C LYS A 40 36.37 -21.31 -37.73
N LEU A 41 37.28 -21.12 -38.68
CA LEU A 41 37.40 -19.84 -39.38
C LEU A 41 36.15 -19.49 -40.19
N LYS A 42 35.50 -20.48 -40.81
CA LYS A 42 34.24 -20.29 -41.53
C LYS A 42 33.13 -19.93 -40.57
N GLU A 43 32.97 -20.63 -39.46
CA GLU A 43 32.00 -20.29 -38.42
C GLU A 43 32.19 -18.86 -37.93
N ALA A 44 33.43 -18.43 -37.65
CA ALA A 44 33.74 -17.08 -37.22
C ALA A 44 33.41 -16.00 -38.28
N PHE A 45 33.53 -16.34 -39.54
CA PHE A 45 33.13 -15.46 -40.65
C PHE A 45 31.60 -15.38 -40.77
N ASP A 46 30.91 -16.50 -40.72
CA ASP A 46 29.44 -16.57 -40.84
C ASP A 46 28.75 -15.85 -39.65
N GLU A 47 29.32 -15.90 -38.46
CA GLU A 47 28.84 -15.14 -37.27
C GLU A 47 29.29 -13.66 -37.25
N GLY A 48 30.07 -13.21 -38.23
CA GLY A 48 30.51 -11.81 -38.36
C GLY A 48 31.62 -11.38 -37.40
N ILE A 49 32.28 -12.34 -36.76
CA ILE A 49 33.46 -12.10 -35.91
C ILE A 49 34.64 -11.66 -36.77
N VAL A 50 34.83 -12.31 -37.92
CA VAL A 50 35.82 -11.96 -38.97
C VAL A 50 35.09 -11.23 -40.10
N LYS A 51 35.33 -9.93 -40.27
CA LYS A 51 34.57 -9.08 -41.23
C LYS A 51 35.22 -8.93 -42.59
N ASN A 52 36.54 -9.18 -42.69
CA ASN A 52 37.27 -8.93 -43.91
C ASN A 52 37.29 -10.16 -44.83
N ASN A 53 36.50 -10.06 -45.92
CA ASN A 53 36.31 -11.17 -46.88
C ASN A 53 37.61 -11.50 -47.68
N VAL A 54 38.49 -10.55 -47.89
CA VAL A 54 39.77 -10.76 -48.62
C VAL A 54 40.70 -11.60 -47.76
N LEU A 55 40.86 -11.20 -46.50
CA LEU A 55 41.71 -11.91 -45.53
C LEU A 55 41.18 -13.33 -45.20
N TYR A 56 39.86 -13.46 -45.08
CA TYR A 56 39.24 -14.76 -44.91
C TYR A 56 39.61 -15.75 -46.03
N ARG A 57 39.59 -15.30 -47.32
CA ARG A 57 39.97 -16.14 -48.47
C ARG A 57 41.46 -16.46 -48.46
N GLU A 58 42.30 -15.52 -48.11
CA GLU A 58 43.75 -15.69 -48.04
C GLU A 58 44.13 -16.74 -46.98
N ILE A 59 43.64 -16.56 -45.73
CA ILE A 59 43.95 -17.49 -44.63
C ILE A 59 43.44 -18.89 -44.96
N ARG A 60 42.26 -19.02 -45.54
CA ARG A 60 41.71 -20.30 -45.96
C ARG A 60 42.53 -21.03 -47.03
N SER A 61 43.35 -20.30 -47.81
CA SER A 61 44.19 -20.85 -48.88
C SER A 61 45.49 -21.50 -48.34
N PHE A 62 45.87 -21.21 -47.08
CA PHE A 62 47.11 -21.73 -46.52
C PHE A 62 47.09 -23.28 -46.39
N LYS A 63 48.21 -23.91 -46.78
CA LYS A 63 48.40 -25.37 -46.74
C LYS A 63 49.16 -25.80 -45.51
N SER A 64 49.92 -24.92 -44.85
CA SER A 64 50.69 -25.23 -43.65
C SER A 64 49.87 -24.86 -42.40
N VAL A 65 49.80 -25.81 -41.44
CA VAL A 65 49.08 -25.55 -40.14
C VAL A 65 49.74 -24.41 -39.40
N ARG A 66 51.07 -24.29 -39.40
CA ARG A 66 51.81 -23.20 -38.76
C ARG A 66 51.32 -21.84 -39.27
N LYS A 67 51.33 -21.62 -40.61
CA LYS A 67 50.89 -20.36 -41.21
C LYS A 67 49.42 -20.09 -40.96
N LEU A 68 48.62 -21.13 -40.91
CA LEU A 68 47.19 -21.01 -40.66
C LEU A 68 46.95 -20.55 -39.21
N VAL A 69 47.60 -21.14 -38.20
CA VAL A 69 47.49 -20.78 -36.79
C VAL A 69 47.93 -19.36 -36.54
N ASP A 70 49.14 -18.98 -37.02
CA ASP A 70 49.70 -17.64 -36.81
C ASP A 70 48.81 -16.57 -37.44
N SER A 71 48.33 -16.80 -38.67
CA SER A 71 47.45 -15.84 -39.32
C SER A 71 46.06 -15.76 -38.69
N MET A 72 45.50 -16.87 -38.21
CA MET A 72 44.23 -16.89 -37.54
C MET A 72 44.29 -16.18 -36.16
N ALA A 73 45.38 -16.36 -35.41
CA ALA A 73 45.61 -15.71 -34.13
C ALA A 73 45.67 -14.18 -34.25
N ASP A 74 46.13 -13.66 -35.39
CA ASP A 74 46.18 -12.22 -35.68
C ASP A 74 44.80 -11.66 -36.11
N TYR A 75 44.01 -12.47 -36.82
CA TYR A 75 42.76 -12.03 -37.44
C TYR A 75 41.50 -12.24 -36.59
N VAL A 76 41.51 -13.24 -35.74
CA VAL A 76 40.42 -13.46 -34.79
C VAL A 76 40.61 -12.51 -33.63
N ASN A 77 39.54 -11.84 -33.21
CA ASN A 77 39.59 -10.90 -32.12
C ASN A 77 39.70 -11.62 -30.77
N ILE A 78 40.91 -12.13 -30.49
CA ILE A 78 41.29 -12.76 -29.23
C ILE A 78 41.98 -11.77 -28.30
N SER A 79 41.98 -12.02 -26.98
CA SER A 79 42.64 -11.15 -25.99
C SER A 79 44.15 -11.14 -26.21
N ASP A 80 44.82 -10.09 -25.79
CA ASP A 80 46.28 -9.96 -25.89
C ASP A 80 46.99 -11.03 -25.05
N ASP A 81 46.42 -11.42 -23.91
CA ASP A 81 46.94 -12.52 -23.10
C ASP A 81 46.93 -13.86 -23.85
N ASN A 82 45.84 -14.18 -24.56
CA ASN A 82 45.76 -15.39 -25.37
C ASN A 82 46.73 -15.35 -26.58
N ARG A 83 46.94 -14.16 -27.17
CA ARG A 83 47.95 -14.01 -28.24
C ARG A 83 49.34 -14.25 -27.73
N GLN A 84 49.67 -13.73 -26.54
CA GLN A 84 50.96 -13.94 -25.90
C GLN A 84 51.15 -15.41 -25.54
N GLU A 85 50.14 -16.08 -24.99
CA GLU A 85 50.19 -17.53 -24.72
C GLU A 85 50.49 -18.34 -25.98
N LEU A 86 49.83 -18.05 -27.09
CA LEU A 86 50.06 -18.73 -28.37
C LEU A 86 51.47 -18.48 -28.93
N LEU A 87 52.04 -17.27 -28.75
CA LEU A 87 53.41 -16.94 -29.18
C LEU A 87 54.49 -17.67 -28.35
N GLU A 88 54.24 -17.92 -27.08
CA GLU A 88 55.14 -18.62 -26.18
C GLU A 88 55.15 -20.14 -26.42
N MET A 89 54.13 -20.70 -27.09
CA MET A 89 54.06 -22.12 -27.43
C MET A 89 54.92 -22.44 -28.63
N LEU A 90 56.02 -23.10 -28.42
CA LEU A 90 57.01 -23.51 -29.47
C LEU A 90 56.59 -24.74 -30.27
N ASP A 91 55.72 -25.58 -29.69
CA ASP A 91 55.15 -26.73 -30.37
C ASP A 91 53.91 -26.35 -31.18
N VAL A 92 53.97 -26.52 -32.51
CA VAL A 92 52.92 -26.14 -33.44
C VAL A 92 51.61 -26.90 -33.19
N ARG A 93 51.71 -28.17 -32.76
CA ARG A 93 50.50 -28.96 -32.40
C ARG A 93 49.77 -28.41 -31.21
N SER A 94 50.49 -28.14 -30.14
CA SER A 94 49.91 -27.56 -28.90
C SER A 94 49.32 -26.18 -29.16
N ARG A 95 50.01 -25.35 -29.95
CA ARG A 95 49.53 -24.01 -30.36
C ARG A 95 48.25 -24.10 -31.18
N ALA A 96 48.16 -25.06 -32.13
CA ALA A 96 46.95 -25.26 -32.92
C ALA A 96 45.75 -25.71 -32.06
N MET A 97 45.98 -26.67 -31.15
CA MET A 97 44.92 -27.15 -30.25
C MET A 97 44.43 -26.04 -29.31
N ARG A 98 45.34 -25.21 -28.79
CA ARG A 98 44.97 -24.07 -27.94
C ARG A 98 44.18 -23.01 -28.71
N LEU A 99 44.57 -22.72 -29.95
CA LEU A 99 43.83 -21.80 -30.81
C LEU A 99 42.40 -22.31 -31.08
N ILE A 100 42.21 -23.60 -31.32
CA ILE A 100 40.90 -24.22 -31.50
C ILE A 100 40.01 -23.98 -30.26
N GLN A 101 40.55 -24.18 -29.04
CA GLN A 101 39.80 -23.90 -27.78
C GLN A 101 39.41 -22.44 -27.67
N ILE A 102 40.35 -21.53 -27.90
CA ILE A 102 40.10 -20.09 -27.87
C ILE A 102 39.00 -19.69 -28.87
N MET A 103 39.05 -20.26 -30.08
CA MET A 103 38.02 -20.03 -31.09
C MET A 103 36.63 -20.52 -30.68
N GLU A 104 36.55 -21.67 -29.99
CA GLU A 104 35.26 -22.15 -29.46
C GLU A 104 34.67 -21.21 -28.40
N GLU A 105 35.50 -20.68 -27.53
CA GLU A 105 35.06 -19.69 -26.54
C GLU A 105 34.57 -18.39 -27.22
N VAL A 106 35.31 -17.87 -28.16
CA VAL A 106 34.96 -16.64 -28.91
C VAL A 106 33.68 -16.81 -29.72
N LEU A 107 33.50 -17.95 -30.37
CA LEU A 107 32.28 -18.29 -31.11
C LEU A 107 31.06 -18.42 -30.18
N GLY A 108 31.23 -19.04 -29.01
CA GLY A 108 30.19 -19.15 -27.99
C GLY A 108 29.70 -17.78 -27.50
N ILE A 109 30.65 -16.90 -27.16
CA ILE A 109 30.34 -15.51 -26.74
C ILE A 109 29.68 -14.71 -27.88
N GLY A 110 30.16 -14.90 -29.14
CA GLY A 110 29.56 -14.25 -30.31
C GLY A 110 28.10 -14.57 -30.52
N LYS A 111 27.71 -15.84 -30.39
CA LYS A 111 26.32 -16.33 -30.50
C LYS A 111 25.44 -15.72 -29.41
N ILE A 112 25.87 -15.75 -28.16
CA ILE A 112 25.13 -15.15 -27.03
C ILE A 112 24.92 -13.64 -27.22
N LYS A 113 25.99 -12.95 -27.68
CA LYS A 113 25.88 -11.49 -27.93
C LYS A 113 24.88 -11.17 -29.03
N LYS A 114 24.79 -11.98 -30.08
CA LYS A 114 23.84 -11.81 -31.17
C LYS A 114 22.40 -12.05 -30.70
N GLU A 115 22.15 -13.12 -29.93
CA GLU A 115 20.83 -13.39 -29.34
C GLU A 115 20.36 -12.28 -28.42
N ILE A 116 21.24 -11.75 -27.57
CA ILE A 116 20.91 -10.62 -26.69
C ILE A 116 20.57 -9.38 -27.51
N MET A 117 21.36 -9.09 -28.56
CA MET A 117 21.15 -7.91 -29.41
C MET A 117 19.84 -8.00 -30.19
N GLU A 118 19.47 -9.19 -30.65
CA GLU A 118 18.18 -9.43 -31.34
C GLU A 118 17.00 -9.24 -30.37
N LYS A 119 17.09 -9.76 -29.15
CA LYS A 119 16.07 -9.55 -28.11
C LYS A 119 15.91 -8.08 -27.76
N VAL A 120 17.02 -7.37 -27.53
CA VAL A 120 16.98 -5.93 -27.20
C VAL A 120 16.36 -5.12 -28.36
N ASN A 121 16.70 -5.45 -29.59
CA ASN A 121 16.12 -4.78 -30.76
C ASN A 121 14.62 -5.05 -30.90
N GLN A 122 14.16 -6.29 -30.62
CA GLN A 122 12.74 -6.65 -30.63
C GLN A 122 11.97 -5.90 -29.53
N GLU A 123 12.48 -5.89 -28.30
CA GLU A 123 11.86 -5.14 -27.19
C GLU A 123 11.81 -3.64 -27.46
N THR A 124 12.87 -3.09 -28.03
CA THR A 124 12.93 -1.66 -28.38
C THR A 124 11.90 -1.32 -29.47
N ALA A 125 11.79 -2.16 -30.50
CA ALA A 125 10.81 -1.97 -31.57
C ALA A 125 9.34 -2.10 -31.03
N GLU A 126 9.07 -3.07 -30.15
CA GLU A 126 7.78 -3.20 -29.51
C GLU A 126 7.42 -2.00 -28.63
N ASN A 127 8.38 -1.51 -27.85
CA ASN A 127 8.17 -0.35 -26.98
C ASN A 127 7.93 0.92 -27.83
N GLN A 128 8.68 1.11 -28.89
CA GLN A 128 8.46 2.22 -29.82
C GLN A 128 7.07 2.12 -30.50
N ARG A 129 6.66 0.93 -30.91
CA ARG A 129 5.31 0.71 -31.48
C ARG A 129 4.20 1.00 -30.47
N LYS A 130 4.37 0.54 -29.21
CA LYS A 130 3.44 0.82 -28.10
C LYS A 130 3.36 2.33 -27.81
N TYR A 131 4.50 3.03 -27.86
CA TYR A 131 4.53 4.48 -27.69
C TYR A 131 3.76 5.22 -28.77
N VAL A 132 4.04 4.91 -30.05
CA VAL A 132 3.33 5.53 -31.20
C VAL A 132 1.84 5.25 -31.14
N LEU A 133 1.42 4.01 -30.81
CA LEU A 133 0.01 3.66 -30.67
C LEU A 133 -0.67 4.43 -29.53
N ARG A 134 0.02 4.65 -28.41
CA ARG A 134 -0.51 5.46 -27.29
C ARG A 134 -0.65 6.92 -27.69
N GLU A 135 0.32 7.47 -28.42
CA GLU A 135 0.26 8.83 -28.93
C GLU A 135 -0.90 9.01 -29.91
N GLN A 136 -1.08 8.06 -30.83
CA GLN A 136 -2.23 8.07 -31.75
C GLN A 136 -3.54 7.94 -31.00
N MET A 137 -3.66 7.05 -29.98
CA MET A 137 -4.84 6.97 -29.13
C MET A 137 -5.11 8.27 -28.35
N SER A 138 -4.06 8.97 -27.90
CA SER A 138 -4.18 10.26 -27.23
C SER A 138 -4.76 11.32 -28.18
N VAL A 139 -4.25 11.39 -29.40
CA VAL A 139 -4.76 12.31 -30.42
C VAL A 139 -6.22 11.99 -30.79
N ILE A 140 -6.54 10.72 -30.99
CA ILE A 140 -7.92 10.27 -31.30
C ILE A 140 -8.86 10.58 -30.13
N ARG A 141 -8.44 10.37 -28.87
CA ARG A 141 -9.24 10.74 -27.68
C ARG A 141 -9.47 12.25 -27.61
N LYS A 142 -8.45 13.07 -27.92
CA LYS A 142 -8.60 14.52 -27.98
C LYS A 142 -9.62 14.95 -29.06
N GLU A 143 -9.57 14.34 -30.23
CA GLU A 143 -10.54 14.63 -31.30
C GLU A 143 -11.95 14.14 -30.97
N LEU A 144 -12.10 13.04 -30.22
CA LEU A 144 -13.38 12.52 -29.75
C LEU A 144 -13.90 13.26 -28.49
N GLY A 145 -13.12 14.13 -27.89
CA GLY A 145 -13.45 14.80 -26.62
C GLY A 145 -13.49 13.87 -25.40
N ASP A 146 -12.90 12.71 -25.51
CA ASP A 146 -12.88 11.65 -24.50
C ASP A 146 -11.47 11.56 -23.86
N ASP A 147 -10.99 12.70 -23.38
CA ASP A 147 -9.76 12.75 -22.58
C ASP A 147 -10.10 12.27 -21.15
N GLY A 148 -9.77 11.03 -20.84
CA GLY A 148 -10.03 10.45 -19.52
C GLY A 148 -9.46 11.28 -18.34
N VAL A 149 -8.40 12.08 -18.57
CA VAL A 149 -7.91 13.07 -17.58
C VAL A 149 -8.86 14.25 -17.49
N ASP A 150 -9.27 14.82 -18.64
CA ASP A 150 -10.18 15.97 -18.64
C ASP A 150 -11.58 15.58 -18.12
N ALA A 151 -12.00 14.33 -18.31
CA ALA A 151 -13.22 13.81 -17.70
C ALA A 151 -13.09 13.73 -16.16
N ASN A 152 -12.00 13.13 -15.65
CA ASN A 152 -11.75 13.05 -14.21
C ASN A 152 -11.57 14.45 -13.58
N VAL A 153 -10.83 15.33 -14.25
CA VAL A 153 -10.64 16.71 -13.79
C VAL A 153 -11.97 17.45 -13.72
N ARG A 154 -12.84 17.31 -14.73
CA ARG A 154 -14.19 17.90 -14.72
C ARG A 154 -15.07 17.32 -13.62
N GLU A 155 -14.98 16.01 -13.38
CA GLU A 155 -15.70 15.36 -12.29
C GLU A 155 -15.20 15.85 -10.93
N PHE A 156 -13.91 15.90 -10.71
CA PHE A 156 -13.30 16.41 -9.47
C PHE A 156 -13.67 17.87 -9.23
N GLN A 157 -13.62 18.72 -10.27
CA GLN A 157 -13.99 20.12 -10.15
C GLN A 157 -15.48 20.27 -9.78
N LYS A 158 -16.36 19.53 -10.43
CA LYS A 158 -17.79 19.54 -10.11
C LYS A 158 -18.04 19.13 -8.65
N ARG A 159 -17.41 18.05 -8.19
CA ARG A 159 -17.54 17.59 -6.79
C ARG A 159 -16.96 18.62 -5.81
N LEU A 160 -15.87 19.32 -6.18
CA LEU A 160 -15.30 20.38 -5.37
C LEU A 160 -16.27 21.57 -5.23
N ASP A 161 -16.89 22.00 -6.32
CA ASP A 161 -17.86 23.10 -6.32
C ASP A 161 -19.12 22.76 -5.51
N GLU A 162 -19.49 21.47 -5.44
CA GLU A 162 -20.63 20.96 -4.66
C GLU A 162 -20.26 20.68 -3.19
N ALA A 163 -18.97 20.57 -2.83
CA ALA A 163 -18.53 20.15 -1.50
C ALA A 163 -18.85 21.14 -0.37
N GLY A 164 -18.98 22.44 -0.68
CA GLY A 164 -19.28 23.48 0.30
C GLY A 164 -18.23 23.61 1.41
N CYS A 165 -16.96 23.33 1.10
CA CYS A 165 -15.85 23.42 2.04
C CYS A 165 -15.35 24.85 2.25
N SER A 166 -14.47 25.07 3.24
CA SER A 166 -13.82 26.36 3.47
C SER A 166 -12.93 26.76 2.30
N GLN A 167 -12.64 28.05 2.16
CA GLN A 167 -11.79 28.55 1.08
C GLN A 167 -10.38 27.93 1.11
N GLU A 168 -9.82 27.71 2.28
CA GLU A 168 -8.51 27.06 2.46
C GLU A 168 -8.49 25.63 1.90
N VAL A 169 -9.53 24.86 2.21
CA VAL A 169 -9.70 23.49 1.71
C VAL A 169 -9.92 23.49 0.20
N TYR A 170 -10.77 24.40 -0.30
CA TYR A 170 -11.05 24.56 -1.72
C TYR A 170 -9.77 24.83 -2.51
N ASP A 171 -9.00 25.85 -2.10
CA ASP A 171 -7.74 26.22 -2.76
C ASP A 171 -6.73 25.08 -2.77
N LYS A 172 -6.70 24.29 -1.70
CA LYS A 172 -5.79 23.14 -1.61
C LYS A 172 -6.19 22.02 -2.57
N ILE A 173 -7.47 21.68 -2.61
CA ILE A 173 -7.96 20.64 -3.53
C ILE A 173 -7.82 21.10 -4.97
N GLU A 174 -8.11 22.35 -5.28
CA GLU A 174 -7.94 22.93 -6.62
C GLU A 174 -6.49 22.89 -7.08
N LYS A 175 -5.53 23.24 -6.21
CA LYS A 175 -4.08 23.11 -6.51
C LYS A 175 -3.72 21.67 -6.82
N GLU A 176 -4.28 20.70 -6.10
CA GLU A 176 -4.00 19.29 -6.34
C GLU A 176 -4.63 18.79 -7.65
N ILE A 177 -5.84 19.27 -8.00
CA ILE A 177 -6.48 18.97 -9.29
C ILE A 177 -5.64 19.53 -10.44
N ASN A 178 -5.12 20.76 -10.31
CA ASN A 178 -4.23 21.38 -11.30
C ASN A 178 -2.90 20.63 -11.40
N TYR A 179 -2.35 20.15 -10.30
CA TYR A 179 -1.17 19.28 -10.29
C TYR A 179 -1.45 17.96 -10.99
N TYR A 180 -2.57 17.28 -10.67
CA TYR A 180 -3.00 16.04 -11.31
C TYR A 180 -3.14 16.17 -12.82
N LYS A 181 -3.67 17.29 -13.30
CA LYS A 181 -3.79 17.60 -14.74
C LYS A 181 -2.44 17.65 -15.46
N GLY A 182 -1.37 18.03 -14.77
CA GLY A 182 -0.01 18.12 -15.33
C GLY A 182 0.76 16.79 -15.31
N ILE A 183 0.30 15.78 -14.56
CA ILE A 183 1.03 14.51 -14.42
C ILE A 183 0.69 13.55 -15.58
N PRO A 184 1.71 12.89 -16.20
CA PRO A 184 1.46 11.83 -17.17
C PRO A 184 0.61 10.69 -16.57
N GLN A 185 -0.44 10.25 -17.25
CA GLN A 185 -1.38 9.23 -16.75
C GLN A 185 -0.74 7.88 -16.39
N ASN A 186 0.39 7.55 -17.02
CA ASN A 186 1.13 6.31 -16.78
C ASN A 186 2.09 6.40 -15.59
N ALA A 187 2.21 7.56 -14.95
CA ALA A 187 3.01 7.73 -13.76
C ALA A 187 2.27 7.22 -12.51
N VAL A 188 2.98 6.57 -11.60
CA VAL A 188 2.44 6.12 -10.30
C VAL A 188 1.87 7.30 -9.50
N GLU A 189 2.49 8.46 -9.62
CA GLU A 189 2.07 9.71 -8.99
C GLU A 189 0.65 10.15 -9.40
N SER A 190 0.24 9.87 -10.64
CA SER A 190 -1.11 10.18 -11.10
C SER A 190 -2.18 9.43 -10.28
N SER A 191 -1.98 8.14 -10.04
CA SER A 191 -2.90 7.34 -9.21
C SER A 191 -2.91 7.80 -7.76
N VAL A 192 -1.76 8.18 -7.21
CA VAL A 192 -1.66 8.68 -5.83
C VAL A 192 -2.38 10.03 -5.68
N SER A 193 -2.17 10.96 -6.62
CA SER A 193 -2.84 12.26 -6.61
C SER A 193 -4.35 12.12 -6.82
N ALA A 194 -4.80 11.29 -7.75
CA ALA A 194 -6.22 11.01 -7.97
C ALA A 194 -6.89 10.44 -6.71
N ASN A 195 -6.26 9.45 -6.05
CA ASN A 195 -6.77 8.88 -4.81
C ASN A 195 -6.83 9.91 -3.67
N TYR A 196 -5.82 10.77 -3.56
CA TYR A 196 -5.80 11.85 -2.58
C TYR A 196 -6.97 12.83 -2.79
N ILE A 197 -7.18 13.29 -4.03
CA ILE A 197 -8.30 14.17 -4.40
C ILE A 197 -9.63 13.48 -4.07
N ASP A 198 -9.81 12.22 -4.45
CA ASP A 198 -11.04 11.47 -4.21
C ASP A 198 -11.35 11.33 -2.72
N VAL A 199 -10.34 11.03 -1.89
CA VAL A 199 -10.48 10.94 -0.43
C VAL A 199 -10.86 12.30 0.16
N MET A 200 -10.23 13.40 -0.26
CA MET A 200 -10.56 14.75 0.19
C MET A 200 -11.99 15.17 -0.18
N LEU A 201 -12.41 14.86 -1.42
CA LEU A 201 -13.77 15.13 -1.91
C LEU A 201 -14.84 14.19 -1.32
N SER A 202 -14.43 13.06 -0.75
CA SER A 202 -15.35 12.13 -0.07
C SER A 202 -15.63 12.53 1.37
N TYR A 203 -14.89 13.48 1.93
CA TYR A 203 -15.15 13.99 3.26
C TYR A 203 -16.41 14.87 3.26
N PRO A 204 -17.33 14.72 4.25
CA PRO A 204 -18.59 15.46 4.30
C PRO A 204 -18.39 16.89 4.85
N TRP A 205 -17.80 17.78 4.07
CA TRP A 205 -17.43 19.14 4.51
C TRP A 205 -18.61 19.96 5.02
N ASN A 206 -19.75 19.87 4.35
CA ASN A 206 -20.94 20.65 4.67
C ASN A 206 -22.24 19.81 4.65
N VAL A 207 -22.13 18.52 4.88
CA VAL A 207 -23.30 17.62 4.90
C VAL A 207 -23.62 17.25 6.34
N SER A 208 -24.72 17.73 6.86
CA SER A 208 -25.22 17.42 8.21
C SER A 208 -26.56 16.68 8.18
N THR A 209 -26.83 15.91 9.23
CA THR A 209 -28.17 15.39 9.51
C THR A 209 -28.92 16.38 10.40
N GLU A 210 -30.23 16.48 10.25
CA GLU A 210 -31.07 17.23 11.16
C GLU A 210 -31.21 16.48 12.50
N ASP A 211 -30.87 17.15 13.59
CA ASP A 211 -30.95 16.57 14.91
C ASP A 211 -32.44 16.49 15.35
N ASN A 212 -32.81 15.37 15.95
CA ASN A 212 -34.13 15.24 16.57
C ASN A 212 -34.13 15.93 17.95
N ASN A 213 -34.93 16.94 18.08
CA ASN A 213 -35.09 17.72 19.32
C ASN A 213 -36.26 17.24 20.20
N ASP A 214 -36.93 16.16 19.85
CA ASP A 214 -38.02 15.58 20.63
C ASP A 214 -37.48 14.66 21.73
N LEU A 215 -37.42 15.17 22.94
CA LEU A 215 -36.94 14.44 24.12
C LEU A 215 -37.85 13.24 24.46
N GLN A 216 -39.16 13.30 24.20
CA GLN A 216 -40.04 12.17 24.45
C GLN A 216 -39.73 11.02 23.51
N SER A 217 -39.49 11.31 22.25
CA SER A 217 -39.02 10.29 21.29
C SER A 217 -37.71 9.62 21.71
N ALA A 218 -36.78 10.39 22.31
CA ALA A 218 -35.53 9.85 22.82
C ALA A 218 -35.74 8.87 23.99
N ILE A 219 -36.65 9.23 24.92
CA ILE A 219 -37.07 8.38 26.05
C ILE A 219 -37.63 7.05 25.51
N ASP A 220 -38.61 7.15 24.60
CA ASP A 220 -39.31 6.00 24.04
C ASP A 220 -38.33 5.02 23.32
N ILE A 221 -37.33 5.56 22.63
CA ILE A 221 -36.31 4.75 21.96
C ILE A 221 -35.41 4.03 22.97
N LEU A 222 -34.95 4.72 24.01
CA LEU A 222 -34.10 4.12 25.05
C LEU A 222 -34.85 3.04 25.83
N ASP A 223 -36.10 3.26 26.17
CA ASP A 223 -36.94 2.30 26.87
C ASP A 223 -37.28 1.08 26.04
N LYS A 224 -37.52 1.27 24.77
CA LYS A 224 -37.75 0.17 23.82
C LYS A 224 -36.54 -0.70 23.61
N ASP A 225 -35.35 -0.09 23.61
CA ASP A 225 -34.10 -0.80 23.25
C ASP A 225 -33.43 -1.44 24.46
N HIS A 226 -33.64 -0.90 25.67
CA HIS A 226 -32.92 -1.31 26.88
C HIS A 226 -33.86 -1.56 28.04
N TYR A 227 -33.82 -2.78 28.56
CA TYR A 227 -34.55 -3.13 29.77
C TYR A 227 -33.75 -2.73 31.02
N GLY A 228 -34.38 -2.12 32.01
CA GLY A 228 -33.70 -1.61 33.20
C GLY A 228 -32.81 -0.41 32.91
N LEU A 229 -31.73 -0.29 33.68
CA LEU A 229 -30.73 0.81 33.55
C LEU A 229 -31.32 2.21 33.74
N GLU A 230 -32.29 2.37 34.67
CA GLU A 230 -33.05 3.60 34.81
C GLU A 230 -32.13 4.82 35.08
N GLU A 231 -31.16 4.69 36.00
CA GLU A 231 -30.21 5.77 36.32
C GLU A 231 -29.32 6.15 35.12
N VAL A 232 -28.95 5.15 34.29
CA VAL A 232 -28.15 5.37 33.11
C VAL A 232 -28.98 6.11 32.03
N LYS A 233 -30.21 5.68 31.84
CA LYS A 233 -31.15 6.33 30.90
C LYS A 233 -31.43 7.76 31.30
N GLU A 234 -31.71 8.02 32.58
CA GLU A 234 -31.97 9.37 33.11
C GLU A 234 -30.81 10.30 32.81
N ARG A 235 -29.56 9.90 33.14
CA ARG A 235 -28.37 10.70 32.83
C ARG A 235 -28.17 10.95 31.33
N ILE A 236 -28.45 9.93 30.48
CA ILE A 236 -28.37 10.09 29.03
C ILE A 236 -29.45 11.09 28.54
N ILE A 237 -30.66 11.03 29.09
CA ILE A 237 -31.75 11.94 28.75
C ILE A 237 -31.38 13.36 29.16
N ASP A 238 -30.83 13.57 30.37
CA ASP A 238 -30.36 14.87 30.85
C ASP A 238 -29.28 15.43 29.91
N TYR A 239 -28.36 14.59 29.50
CA TYR A 239 -27.30 14.99 28.53
C TYR A 239 -27.91 15.41 27.18
N ILE A 240 -28.85 14.65 26.63
CA ILE A 240 -29.54 14.97 25.39
C ILE A 240 -30.32 16.29 25.55
N ALA A 241 -30.99 16.48 26.68
CA ALA A 241 -31.73 17.71 26.97
C ALA A 241 -30.80 18.95 27.01
N VAL A 242 -29.63 18.82 27.68
CA VAL A 242 -28.63 19.90 27.70
C VAL A 242 -28.05 20.13 26.30
N HIS A 243 -27.84 19.09 25.52
CA HIS A 243 -27.37 19.19 24.13
C HIS A 243 -28.38 19.98 23.25
N ILE A 244 -29.65 19.70 23.39
CA ILE A 244 -30.73 20.42 22.68
C ILE A 244 -30.79 21.90 23.10
N LEU A 245 -30.61 22.19 24.39
CA LEU A 245 -30.73 23.56 24.93
C LEU A 245 -29.48 24.41 24.65
N SER A 246 -28.27 23.81 24.70
CA SER A 246 -27.02 24.56 24.67
C SER A 246 -26.60 25.05 23.28
N ASN A 247 -27.21 24.53 22.25
CA ASN A 247 -27.07 24.90 20.81
C ASN A 247 -25.63 25.15 20.29
N LYS A 248 -24.57 24.87 21.07
CA LYS A 248 -23.12 24.95 20.73
C LYS A 248 -22.20 24.91 21.99
N GLY A 249 -22.66 24.44 23.15
CA GLY A 249 -21.79 24.37 24.33
C GLY A 249 -20.79 23.22 24.28
N ASN A 250 -19.58 23.43 24.83
CA ASN A 250 -18.66 22.35 25.13
C ASN A 250 -19.28 21.43 26.18
N LEU A 251 -19.98 20.40 25.73
CA LEU A 251 -20.51 19.39 26.62
C LEU A 251 -19.44 18.40 26.98
N PRO A 252 -19.40 17.90 28.23
CA PRO A 252 -18.52 16.83 28.60
C PRO A 252 -18.85 15.58 27.74
N ILE A 253 -17.83 14.77 27.46
CA ILE A 253 -18.00 13.56 26.66
C ILE A 253 -18.53 12.47 27.56
N ILE A 254 -19.61 11.80 27.18
CA ILE A 254 -20.11 10.64 27.93
C ILE A 254 -19.12 9.49 27.81
N CYS A 255 -18.68 8.96 28.96
CA CYS A 255 -17.92 7.73 29.05
C CYS A 255 -18.73 6.64 29.76
N LEU A 256 -19.16 5.61 29.04
CA LEU A 256 -19.89 4.47 29.57
C LEU A 256 -18.90 3.42 30.08
N VAL A 257 -18.88 3.24 31.41
CA VAL A 257 -17.90 2.34 32.08
C VAL A 257 -18.62 1.17 32.71
N GLY A 258 -18.11 -0.04 32.54
CA GLY A 258 -18.67 -1.23 33.17
C GLY A 258 -18.21 -2.54 32.54
N PRO A 259 -18.62 -3.67 33.09
CA PRO A 259 -18.21 -4.99 32.62
C PRO A 259 -18.53 -5.23 31.14
N PRO A 260 -17.82 -6.15 30.47
CA PRO A 260 -18.13 -6.52 29.10
C PRO A 260 -19.53 -7.15 29.00
N GLY A 261 -20.25 -6.87 27.92
CA GLY A 261 -21.58 -7.44 27.68
C GLY A 261 -22.74 -6.74 28.37
N THR A 262 -22.54 -5.59 29.03
CA THR A 262 -23.60 -4.79 29.65
C THR A 262 -24.29 -3.80 28.71
N GLY A 263 -24.06 -3.89 27.41
CA GLY A 263 -24.82 -3.12 26.44
C GLY A 263 -24.26 -1.71 26.10
N LYS A 264 -23.06 -1.34 26.56
CA LYS A 264 -22.42 -0.02 26.31
C LYS A 264 -22.51 0.42 24.85
N THR A 265 -22.07 -0.44 23.94
CA THR A 265 -22.08 -0.16 22.49
C THR A 265 -23.50 -0.08 21.92
N SER A 266 -24.47 -0.81 22.47
CA SER A 266 -25.88 -0.74 22.04
C SER A 266 -26.55 0.54 22.53
N ILE A 267 -26.24 1.00 23.74
CA ILE A 267 -26.70 2.28 24.28
C ILE A 267 -26.25 3.44 23.38
N ALA A 268 -24.97 3.50 23.02
CA ALA A 268 -24.45 4.52 22.10
C ALA A 268 -25.19 4.52 20.74
N ARG A 269 -25.54 3.35 20.23
CA ARG A 269 -26.34 3.24 18.99
C ARG A 269 -27.75 3.74 19.17
N SER A 270 -28.37 3.52 20.33
CA SER A 270 -29.70 4.02 20.62
C SER A 270 -29.72 5.54 20.80
N ILE A 271 -28.66 6.11 21.40
CA ILE A 271 -28.47 7.58 21.47
C ILE A 271 -28.36 8.16 20.03
N ALA A 272 -27.60 7.53 19.14
CA ALA A 272 -27.50 7.99 17.75
C ALA A 272 -28.86 7.98 17.04
N ARG A 273 -29.70 6.97 17.28
CA ARG A 273 -31.07 6.94 16.74
C ARG A 273 -31.96 7.98 17.39
N ALA A 274 -31.86 8.16 18.68
CA ALA A 274 -32.63 9.14 19.42
C ALA A 274 -32.38 10.57 18.96
N THR A 275 -31.12 10.88 18.63
CA THR A 275 -30.68 12.19 18.10
C THR A 275 -30.74 12.27 16.57
N SER A 276 -31.20 11.24 15.85
CA SER A 276 -31.22 11.14 14.38
C SER A 276 -29.84 11.28 13.70
N ARG A 277 -28.75 11.08 14.44
CA ARG A 277 -27.38 11.17 13.93
C ARG A 277 -26.91 9.84 13.35
N LYS A 278 -26.03 9.90 12.36
CA LYS A 278 -25.35 8.71 11.83
C LYS A 278 -24.39 8.16 12.87
N TYR A 279 -24.44 6.85 13.07
CA TYR A 279 -23.59 6.14 14.01
C TYR A 279 -22.33 5.59 13.35
N VAL A 280 -21.17 5.90 13.90
CA VAL A 280 -19.90 5.28 13.54
C VAL A 280 -19.18 4.80 14.78
N ARG A 281 -18.48 3.67 14.67
CA ARG A 281 -17.69 3.09 15.76
C ARG A 281 -16.23 3.09 15.38
N LEU A 282 -15.41 3.64 16.27
CA LEU A 282 -13.95 3.58 16.21
C LEU A 282 -13.44 2.75 17.39
N SER A 283 -12.87 1.58 17.13
CA SER A 283 -12.22 0.79 18.17
C SER A 283 -10.80 1.31 18.41
N LEU A 284 -10.51 1.65 19.66
CA LEU A 284 -9.20 2.12 20.11
C LEU A 284 -8.34 0.96 20.69
N GLY A 285 -8.95 -0.20 20.93
CA GLY A 285 -8.23 -1.40 21.34
C GLY A 285 -7.24 -1.85 20.26
N GLY A 286 -5.94 -1.83 20.58
CA GLY A 286 -4.87 -2.17 19.65
C GLY A 286 -4.33 -1.01 18.80
N VAL A 287 -4.72 0.23 19.08
CA VAL A 287 -4.10 1.44 18.51
C VAL A 287 -2.87 1.79 19.35
N HIS A 288 -1.72 1.78 18.71
CA HIS A 288 -0.42 2.02 19.38
C HIS A 288 0.37 3.18 18.78
N ASP A 289 -0.07 3.74 17.66
CA ASP A 289 0.62 4.81 16.94
C ASP A 289 -0.32 6.03 16.78
N GLU A 290 0.17 7.21 17.12
CA GLU A 290 -0.53 8.48 16.89
C GLU A 290 -0.94 8.64 15.42
N ALA A 291 -0.12 8.16 14.50
CA ALA A 291 -0.41 8.20 13.06
C ALA A 291 -1.67 7.41 12.67
N GLU A 292 -2.12 6.44 13.47
CA GLU A 292 -3.41 5.79 13.22
C GLU A 292 -4.60 6.74 13.46
N ILE A 293 -4.46 7.71 14.38
CA ILE A 293 -5.50 8.71 14.67
C ILE A 293 -5.40 9.89 13.71
N ARG A 294 -4.18 10.43 13.50
CA ARG A 294 -3.91 11.65 12.70
C ARG A 294 -3.58 11.39 11.24
N GLY A 295 -3.41 10.11 10.84
CA GLY A 295 -3.00 9.78 9.48
C GLY A 295 -1.50 9.94 9.20
N HIS A 296 -1.07 9.48 8.04
CA HIS A 296 0.28 9.61 7.54
C HIS A 296 0.37 10.69 6.48
N ARG A 297 1.49 11.42 6.42
CA ARG A 297 1.71 12.43 5.37
C ARG A 297 1.60 11.80 3.98
N LYS A 298 0.89 12.44 3.06
CA LYS A 298 0.62 11.94 1.68
C LYS A 298 1.86 11.55 0.88
N THR A 299 3.05 12.02 1.28
CA THR A 299 4.32 11.73 0.60
C THR A 299 4.85 10.33 0.85
N TYR A 300 4.32 9.61 1.83
CA TYR A 300 4.73 8.23 2.12
C TYR A 300 3.95 7.24 1.24
N VAL A 301 4.63 6.18 0.80
CA VAL A 301 3.97 5.08 0.06
C VAL A 301 2.98 4.38 0.99
N GLY A 302 1.72 4.28 0.55
CA GLY A 302 0.66 3.69 1.37
C GLY A 302 0.06 4.64 2.42
N ALA A 303 0.32 5.95 2.34
CA ALA A 303 -0.30 6.92 3.22
C ALA A 303 -1.83 6.87 3.16
N MET A 304 -2.45 6.99 4.32
CA MET A 304 -3.91 7.01 4.50
C MET A 304 -4.30 8.08 5.53
N PRO A 305 -5.51 8.65 5.43
CA PRO A 305 -6.03 9.51 6.49
C PRO A 305 -6.18 8.77 7.81
N GLY A 306 -6.18 9.50 8.90
CA GLY A 306 -6.38 8.96 10.23
C GLY A 306 -7.75 8.31 10.41
N LYS A 307 -7.87 7.44 11.41
CA LYS A 307 -9.12 6.71 11.71
C LYS A 307 -10.30 7.64 12.00
N ILE A 308 -10.05 8.83 12.54
CA ILE A 308 -11.08 9.85 12.77
C ILE A 308 -11.68 10.31 11.44
N VAL A 309 -10.83 10.77 10.52
CA VAL A 309 -11.26 11.24 9.19
C VAL A 309 -11.89 10.11 8.39
N GLN A 310 -11.33 8.89 8.43
CA GLN A 310 -11.95 7.71 7.80
C GLN A 310 -13.36 7.42 8.34
N SER A 311 -13.54 7.60 9.65
CA SER A 311 -14.85 7.42 10.30
C SER A 311 -15.85 8.50 9.85
N MET A 312 -15.41 9.75 9.65
CA MET A 312 -16.23 10.83 9.10
C MET A 312 -16.65 10.55 7.65
N ILE A 313 -15.71 10.11 6.80
CA ILE A 313 -16.02 9.71 5.42
C ILE A 313 -17.04 8.56 5.40
N LYS A 314 -16.89 7.58 6.29
CA LYS A 314 -17.84 6.46 6.42
C LYS A 314 -19.22 6.91 6.90
N ALA A 315 -19.29 7.90 7.77
CA ALA A 315 -20.55 8.48 8.27
C ALA A 315 -21.30 9.23 7.17
N LYS A 316 -20.57 9.84 6.23
CA LYS A 316 -21.08 10.74 5.17
C LYS A 316 -21.81 11.97 5.72
N THR A 317 -21.54 12.36 6.95
CA THR A 317 -22.09 13.56 7.61
C THR A 317 -21.01 14.18 8.50
N ASN A 318 -21.08 15.50 8.71
CA ASN A 318 -20.14 16.23 9.56
C ASN A 318 -20.54 16.23 11.05
N ASN A 319 -21.77 15.77 11.37
CA ASN A 319 -22.30 15.70 12.73
C ASN A 319 -22.68 14.26 13.16
N PRO A 320 -21.87 13.23 12.91
CA PRO A 320 -22.20 11.88 13.36
C PRO A 320 -22.08 11.73 14.88
N LEU A 321 -22.68 10.67 15.42
CA LEU A 321 -22.28 10.15 16.71
C LEU A 321 -21.12 9.18 16.50
N MET A 322 -19.95 9.50 17.06
CA MET A 322 -18.75 8.68 16.99
C MET A 322 -18.50 7.98 18.32
N LEU A 323 -18.60 6.67 18.32
CA LEU A 323 -18.28 5.85 19.48
C LEU A 323 -16.80 5.50 19.50
N LEU A 324 -16.09 5.95 20.52
CA LEU A 324 -14.71 5.59 20.84
C LEU A 324 -14.74 4.37 21.76
N ASP A 325 -14.61 3.18 21.18
CA ASP A 325 -14.79 1.93 21.91
C ASP A 325 -13.47 1.44 22.47
N GLU A 326 -13.46 0.95 23.70
CA GLU A 326 -12.31 0.44 24.44
C GLU A 326 -11.21 1.51 24.67
N ILE A 327 -11.58 2.71 25.12
CA ILE A 327 -10.63 3.80 25.37
C ILE A 327 -9.66 3.47 26.51
N ASP A 328 -10.01 2.56 27.40
CA ASP A 328 -9.18 1.99 28.45
C ASP A 328 -8.02 1.12 27.94
N LYS A 329 -8.00 0.79 26.65
CA LYS A 329 -6.96 -0.01 26.00
C LYS A 329 -5.93 0.82 25.23
N VAL A 330 -6.06 2.14 25.28
CA VAL A 330 -5.09 3.05 24.68
C VAL A 330 -3.80 2.99 25.50
N SER A 331 -2.73 2.45 24.91
CA SER A 331 -1.42 2.39 25.57
C SER A 331 -0.58 3.62 25.25
N SER A 332 0.14 4.11 26.24
CA SER A 332 1.18 5.11 26.08
C SER A 332 2.51 4.41 25.76
N ASP A 333 2.71 4.00 24.51
CA ASP A 333 3.96 3.38 24.08
C ASP A 333 4.94 4.40 23.48
N TYR A 334 6.23 4.03 23.40
CA TYR A 334 7.36 4.85 22.94
C TYR A 334 7.26 5.42 21.50
N LYS A 335 6.21 5.10 20.73
CA LYS A 335 6.10 5.48 19.32
C LYS A 335 5.14 6.63 19.00
N GLY A 336 4.64 7.31 20.00
CA GLY A 336 3.73 8.44 19.82
C GLY A 336 2.63 8.41 20.88
N ASP A 337 2.18 9.57 21.29
CA ASP A 337 1.17 9.70 22.33
C ASP A 337 -0.24 9.74 21.72
N VAL A 338 -0.84 8.55 21.55
CA VAL A 338 -2.22 8.41 21.11
C VAL A 338 -3.17 9.21 22.00
N SER A 339 -2.86 9.32 23.28
CA SER A 339 -3.65 10.10 24.25
C SER A 339 -3.62 11.58 23.91
N SER A 340 -2.47 12.12 23.49
CA SER A 340 -2.34 13.51 23.04
C SER A 340 -3.19 13.79 21.81
N ALA A 341 -3.19 12.89 20.82
CA ALA A 341 -4.04 13.02 19.65
C ALA A 341 -5.55 12.99 20.01
N LEU A 342 -5.92 12.10 20.94
CA LEU A 342 -7.31 12.04 21.43
C LEU A 342 -7.71 13.28 22.25
N LEU A 343 -6.78 13.87 23.01
CA LEU A 343 -7.04 15.12 23.72
C LEU A 343 -7.42 16.24 22.77
N GLU A 344 -6.74 16.39 21.63
CA GLU A 344 -7.10 17.39 20.61
C GLU A 344 -8.48 17.10 20.00
N VAL A 345 -8.76 15.83 19.68
CA VAL A 345 -10.08 15.41 19.15
C VAL A 345 -11.22 15.70 20.12
N LEU A 346 -10.98 15.48 21.41
CA LEU A 346 -12.01 15.54 22.46
C LEU A 346 -12.09 16.90 23.18
N ASP A 347 -11.20 17.82 22.85
CA ASP A 347 -11.24 19.18 23.36
C ASP A 347 -12.10 20.06 22.47
N GLY A 348 -13.23 20.53 22.96
CA GLY A 348 -14.16 21.38 22.19
C GLY A 348 -13.58 22.72 21.73
N GLU A 349 -12.46 23.18 22.29
CA GLU A 349 -11.75 24.37 21.81
C GLU A 349 -10.79 24.06 20.68
N GLN A 350 -10.14 22.88 20.72
CA GLN A 350 -9.11 22.46 19.77
C GLN A 350 -9.68 21.66 18.58
N ASN A 351 -10.77 20.92 18.79
CA ASN A 351 -11.32 19.99 17.79
C ASN A 351 -11.87 20.66 16.51
N LYS A 352 -12.06 21.99 16.54
CA LYS A 352 -12.43 22.80 15.36
C LYS A 352 -11.31 22.86 14.32
N GLU A 353 -10.07 22.70 14.77
CA GLU A 353 -8.86 22.81 13.95
C GLU A 353 -8.06 21.50 13.99
N PHE A 354 -8.76 20.35 14.10
CA PHE A 354 -8.08 19.05 14.13
C PHE A 354 -7.24 18.84 12.88
N ASN A 355 -5.95 18.55 13.08
CA ASN A 355 -5.01 18.42 11.98
C ASN A 355 -4.74 16.94 11.63
N ASP A 356 -5.33 16.47 10.53
CA ASP A 356 -4.98 15.19 9.93
C ASP A 356 -3.78 15.37 8.98
N HIS A 357 -2.73 14.58 9.19
CA HIS A 357 -1.47 14.70 8.42
C HIS A 357 -1.63 14.35 6.95
N TYR A 358 -2.59 13.49 6.60
CA TYR A 358 -2.88 13.15 5.22
C TYR A 358 -3.59 14.31 4.51
N PHE A 359 -4.58 14.90 5.15
CA PHE A 359 -5.29 16.06 4.61
C PHE A 359 -4.40 17.31 4.58
N GLY A 360 -3.67 17.56 5.68
CA GLY A 360 -2.81 18.74 5.86
C GLY A 360 -3.59 20.05 5.74
N VAL A 361 -4.87 20.02 6.09
CA VAL A 361 -5.78 21.14 6.33
C VAL A 361 -6.56 20.85 7.59
N PRO A 362 -7.00 21.87 8.34
CA PRO A 362 -7.82 21.67 9.53
C PRO A 362 -9.18 21.04 9.17
N VAL A 363 -9.60 20.14 10.03
CA VAL A 363 -10.89 19.44 9.94
C VAL A 363 -11.72 19.83 11.17
N ASP A 364 -12.92 20.35 10.96
CA ASP A 364 -13.82 20.73 12.04
C ASP A 364 -14.59 19.50 12.57
N LEU A 365 -14.31 19.13 13.81
CA LEU A 365 -14.98 18.05 14.53
C LEU A 365 -15.95 18.56 15.60
N SER A 366 -16.20 19.87 15.69
CA SER A 366 -17.04 20.48 16.74
C SER A 366 -18.50 20.02 16.72
N ASN A 367 -18.99 19.57 15.57
CA ASN A 367 -20.36 19.06 15.42
C ASN A 367 -20.47 17.55 15.70
N VAL A 368 -19.36 16.86 15.93
CA VAL A 368 -19.34 15.41 16.21
C VAL A 368 -19.74 15.17 17.65
N LEU A 369 -20.69 14.27 17.86
CA LEU A 369 -21.05 13.80 19.20
C LEU A 369 -20.18 12.61 19.57
N PHE A 370 -19.21 12.81 20.47
CA PHE A 370 -18.33 11.75 20.94
C PHE A 370 -18.93 11.03 22.14
N ILE A 371 -18.90 9.72 22.12
CA ILE A 371 -19.20 8.85 23.27
C ILE A 371 -18.03 7.85 23.41
N ALA A 372 -17.53 7.69 24.62
CA ALA A 372 -16.50 6.72 24.92
C ALA A 372 -17.06 5.50 25.65
N THR A 373 -16.42 4.33 25.50
CA THR A 373 -16.67 3.16 26.33
C THR A 373 -15.39 2.65 26.94
N ALA A 374 -15.46 2.19 28.17
CA ALA A 374 -14.37 1.55 28.88
C ALA A 374 -14.89 0.34 29.69
N ASN A 375 -14.03 -0.61 29.98
CA ASN A 375 -14.34 -1.66 30.94
C ASN A 375 -13.90 -1.25 32.34
N ASP A 376 -12.81 -0.50 32.45
CA ASP A 376 -12.26 -0.01 33.70
C ASP A 376 -11.71 1.42 33.53
N LEU A 377 -11.85 2.25 34.55
CA LEU A 377 -11.34 3.62 34.58
C LEU A 377 -9.82 3.68 34.71
N SER A 378 -9.20 2.69 35.34
CA SER A 378 -7.76 2.69 35.63
C SER A 378 -6.89 2.71 34.38
N GLY A 379 -7.44 2.27 33.24
CA GLY A 379 -6.74 2.30 31.95
C GLY A 379 -6.84 3.62 31.20
N ILE A 380 -7.66 4.58 31.65
CA ILE A 380 -7.88 5.85 30.97
C ILE A 380 -6.89 6.88 31.52
N PRO A 381 -6.11 7.57 30.68
CA PRO A 381 -5.24 8.67 31.10
C PRO A 381 -6.02 9.80 31.80
N GLY A 382 -5.49 10.31 32.93
CA GLY A 382 -6.14 11.34 33.73
C GLY A 382 -6.65 12.55 32.95
N PRO A 383 -5.84 13.17 32.06
CA PRO A 383 -6.27 14.32 31.26
C PRO A 383 -7.46 14.04 30.32
N LEU A 384 -7.63 12.82 29.87
CA LEU A 384 -8.82 12.39 29.08
C LEU A 384 -10.03 12.23 30.00
N LEU A 385 -9.81 11.63 31.20
CA LEU A 385 -10.87 11.40 32.17
C LEU A 385 -11.47 12.70 32.66
N ASP A 386 -10.66 13.76 32.87
CA ASP A 386 -11.10 15.08 33.30
C ASP A 386 -12.10 15.76 32.33
N ARG A 387 -12.13 15.33 31.07
CA ARG A 387 -13.05 15.82 30.04
C ARG A 387 -14.29 14.96 29.87
N MET A 388 -14.41 13.88 30.65
CA MET A 388 -15.47 12.90 30.49
C MET A 388 -16.46 12.92 31.64
N GLU A 389 -17.74 12.83 31.32
CA GLU A 389 -18.78 12.49 32.27
C GLU A 389 -18.91 10.98 32.34
N VAL A 390 -18.50 10.41 33.48
CA VAL A 390 -18.50 8.96 33.67
C VAL A 390 -19.88 8.48 34.10
N ILE A 391 -20.44 7.58 33.31
CA ILE A 391 -21.68 6.87 33.61
C ILE A 391 -21.34 5.39 33.87
N ASN A 392 -21.49 4.95 35.11
CA ASN A 392 -21.21 3.57 35.49
C ASN A 392 -22.38 2.66 35.13
N ILE A 393 -22.10 1.61 34.38
CA ILE A 393 -23.06 0.58 34.02
C ILE A 393 -22.72 -0.67 34.83
N SER A 394 -23.58 -0.99 35.78
CA SER A 394 -23.45 -2.20 36.61
C SER A 394 -23.72 -3.48 35.82
N GLY A 395 -23.32 -4.62 36.38
CA GLY A 395 -23.75 -5.94 35.87
C GLY A 395 -25.25 -6.14 36.07
N TYR A 396 -25.85 -6.97 35.23
CA TYR A 396 -27.26 -7.30 35.32
C TYR A 396 -27.55 -8.38 36.38
N THR A 397 -28.66 -8.21 37.09
CA THR A 397 -29.25 -9.26 37.94
C THR A 397 -29.77 -10.41 37.07
N GLU A 398 -29.99 -11.57 37.66
CA GLU A 398 -30.58 -12.73 36.95
C GLU A 398 -31.96 -12.42 36.36
N ASN A 399 -32.75 -11.60 37.05
CA ASN A 399 -34.05 -11.19 36.56
C ASN A 399 -33.96 -10.24 35.34
N GLU A 400 -33.05 -9.31 35.37
CA GLU A 400 -32.79 -8.41 34.21
C GLU A 400 -32.26 -9.21 33.02
N LYS A 401 -31.30 -10.12 33.21
CA LYS A 401 -30.82 -11.04 32.18
C LYS A 401 -31.94 -11.87 31.55
N TYR A 402 -32.87 -12.34 32.38
CA TYR A 402 -34.03 -13.08 31.88
C TYR A 402 -34.91 -12.19 30.97
N HIS A 403 -35.21 -10.98 31.39
CA HIS A 403 -36.01 -10.05 30.58
C HIS A 403 -35.29 -9.62 29.31
N ILE A 404 -34.00 -9.33 29.40
CA ILE A 404 -33.16 -9.01 28.23
C ILE A 404 -33.14 -10.17 27.25
N ALA A 405 -32.94 -11.39 27.74
CA ALA A 405 -32.96 -12.60 26.90
C ALA A 405 -34.29 -12.76 26.17
N LYS A 406 -35.40 -12.68 26.92
CA LYS A 406 -36.75 -12.86 26.38
C LYS A 406 -37.17 -11.80 25.38
N LEU A 407 -36.86 -10.53 25.66
CA LEU A 407 -37.31 -9.39 24.85
C LEU A 407 -36.44 -9.17 23.62
N TYR A 408 -35.13 -9.40 23.74
CA TYR A 408 -34.16 -8.99 22.69
C TYR A 408 -33.31 -10.14 22.15
N LEU A 409 -32.68 -10.96 23.03
CA LEU A 409 -31.66 -11.91 22.56
C LEU A 409 -32.27 -13.08 21.80
N VAL A 410 -33.40 -13.63 22.25
CA VAL A 410 -34.06 -14.75 21.59
C VAL A 410 -34.50 -14.40 20.20
N GLU A 411 -35.08 -13.21 20.00
CA GLU A 411 -35.50 -12.72 18.67
C GLU A 411 -34.28 -12.52 17.78
N LYS A 412 -33.32 -11.75 18.26
CA LYS A 412 -32.05 -11.44 17.54
C LYS A 412 -31.30 -12.69 17.12
N THR A 413 -31.19 -13.68 18.04
CA THR A 413 -30.47 -14.94 17.75
C THR A 413 -31.23 -15.78 16.75
N ARG A 414 -32.56 -15.82 16.84
CA ARG A 414 -33.39 -16.51 15.87
C ARG A 414 -33.26 -15.94 14.47
N GLU A 415 -33.37 -14.63 14.33
CA GLU A 415 -33.19 -13.93 13.03
C GLU A 415 -31.78 -14.19 12.44
N LYS A 416 -30.74 -14.08 13.27
CA LYS A 416 -29.36 -14.33 12.87
C LYS A 416 -29.13 -15.74 12.32
N ASN A 417 -29.88 -16.72 12.84
CA ASN A 417 -29.80 -18.11 12.39
C ASN A 417 -30.86 -18.47 11.32
N GLY A 418 -31.64 -17.51 10.83
CA GLY A 418 -32.65 -17.73 9.80
C GLY A 418 -33.85 -18.56 10.28
N LEU A 419 -34.09 -18.62 11.59
CA LEU A 419 -35.17 -19.42 12.19
C LEU A 419 -36.43 -18.59 12.37
N THR A 420 -37.59 -19.21 12.16
CA THR A 420 -38.91 -18.61 12.42
C THR A 420 -39.39 -18.86 13.86
N LYS A 421 -40.39 -18.07 14.30
CA LYS A 421 -41.03 -18.26 15.64
C LYS A 421 -41.66 -19.64 15.82
N SER A 422 -42.02 -20.31 14.73
CA SER A 422 -42.57 -21.67 14.76
C SER A 422 -41.49 -22.77 14.92
N GLN A 423 -40.28 -22.50 14.40
CA GLN A 423 -39.18 -23.46 14.39
C GLN A 423 -38.36 -23.46 15.69
N PHE A 424 -38.27 -22.30 16.36
CA PHE A 424 -37.52 -22.21 17.62
C PHE A 424 -38.33 -21.47 18.68
N LYS A 425 -38.56 -22.15 19.80
CA LYS A 425 -39.15 -21.60 21.01
C LYS A 425 -38.33 -22.07 22.21
N ILE A 426 -38.08 -21.16 23.14
CA ILE A 426 -37.42 -21.44 24.40
C ILE A 426 -38.33 -21.01 25.53
N ASP A 427 -38.50 -21.86 26.52
CA ASP A 427 -39.36 -21.57 27.68
C ASP A 427 -38.60 -20.73 28.74
N ALA A 428 -39.37 -20.15 29.66
CA ALA A 428 -38.84 -19.31 30.73
C ALA A 428 -37.92 -20.08 31.72
N GLY A 429 -38.21 -21.36 31.96
CA GLY A 429 -37.40 -22.20 32.82
C GLY A 429 -36.02 -22.48 32.22
N ALA A 430 -35.97 -22.81 30.92
CA ALA A 430 -34.75 -23.04 30.21
C ALA A 430 -33.83 -21.78 30.15
N ILE A 431 -34.40 -20.57 29.92
CA ILE A 431 -33.64 -19.33 29.96
C ILE A 431 -33.02 -19.11 31.35
N ARG A 432 -33.81 -19.31 32.43
CA ARG A 432 -33.32 -19.15 33.81
C ARG A 432 -32.22 -20.15 34.15
N GLU A 433 -32.36 -21.40 33.69
CA GLU A 433 -31.37 -22.46 33.88
C GLU A 433 -30.05 -22.12 33.19
N ILE A 434 -30.10 -21.57 31.96
CA ILE A 434 -28.92 -21.12 31.25
C ILE A 434 -28.23 -19.99 32.01
N ILE A 435 -29.00 -19.00 32.50
CA ILE A 435 -28.46 -17.83 33.23
C ILE A 435 -27.75 -18.27 34.52
N SER A 436 -28.37 -19.15 35.32
CA SER A 436 -27.87 -19.51 36.65
C SER A 436 -26.74 -20.55 36.62
N HIS A 437 -26.74 -21.47 35.66
CA HIS A 437 -25.81 -22.59 35.65
C HIS A 437 -24.76 -22.57 34.53
N TYR A 438 -25.05 -21.95 33.39
CA TYR A 438 -24.17 -22.00 32.22
C TYR A 438 -23.43 -20.67 31.95
N THR A 439 -24.03 -19.49 32.29
CA THR A 439 -23.44 -18.20 31.97
C THR A 439 -23.23 -17.35 33.22
N ARG A 440 -22.10 -17.57 33.92
CA ARG A 440 -21.71 -16.76 35.09
C ARG A 440 -20.91 -15.53 34.67
N GLU A 441 -21.62 -14.54 34.15
CA GLU A 441 -21.02 -13.27 33.68
C GLU A 441 -21.80 -12.08 34.25
N ALA A 442 -21.14 -10.89 34.29
CA ALA A 442 -21.81 -9.65 34.69
C ALA A 442 -22.81 -9.17 33.65
N GLY A 443 -22.51 -9.34 32.36
CA GLY A 443 -23.37 -8.96 31.24
C GLY A 443 -24.18 -10.09 30.66
N VAL A 444 -24.50 -10.04 29.37
CA VAL A 444 -25.30 -11.02 28.61
C VAL A 444 -24.58 -11.52 27.34
N ARG A 445 -23.24 -11.35 27.25
CA ARG A 445 -22.47 -11.71 26.04
C ARG A 445 -22.36 -13.21 25.84
N SER A 446 -22.13 -13.95 26.90
CA SER A 446 -22.08 -15.43 26.86
C SER A 446 -23.49 -16.02 26.73
N LEU A 447 -24.48 -15.35 27.30
CA LEU A 447 -25.88 -15.73 27.17
C LEU A 447 -26.40 -15.61 25.73
N GLU A 448 -25.92 -14.61 24.97
CA GLU A 448 -26.22 -14.45 23.53
C GLU A 448 -25.55 -15.53 22.66
N ARG A 449 -24.38 -16.04 23.04
CA ARG A 449 -23.63 -17.10 22.32
C ARG A 449 -24.23 -18.48 22.49
#